data_f39cec0ed5731d0b5025e2cd10c3adf0
#
_entry.id   f39cec0ed5731d0b5025e2cd10c3adf0
#
_cell.length_a   1.000
_cell.length_b   1.000
_cell.length_c   1.000
_cell.angle_alpha   90.00
_cell.angle_beta   90.00
_cell.angle_gamma   90.00
#
_symmetry.space_group_name_H-M   'P 1'
#
loop_
_entity.id
_entity.type
_entity.pdbx_description
1 polymer ?
#
loop_
_entity_poly.entity_id
_entity_poly.type
_entity_poly.pdbx_seq_one_letter_code
_entity_poly.pdbx_strand_id
1 'polypeptide(L)'
;IAQVTATVGDFVKYGDSYVQTVTFTPNDQTALYHDVICVKDKYEENGGDKWAKEYLMQDIPMDPNWNQYGVDNYDFEATPNTAYYALALAKNAKGEWGPLTKHEFTTGAAPAGVAPAKAVAMPKRIATKKAAKRTAVAPVMRKMTLVQQ
;
A
#
# COMPACT_ATOMS: atom_id res chain seq x y z
N ILE A 1 -9.52 -10.58 -17.36
CA ILE A 1 -9.14 -10.93 -15.97
C ILE A 1 -9.02 -9.67 -15.14
N ALA A 2 -9.66 -9.65 -13.98
CA ALA A 2 -9.52 -8.55 -13.04
C ALA A 2 -8.10 -8.56 -12.47
N GLN A 3 -7.46 -7.40 -12.42
CA GLN A 3 -6.08 -7.30 -11.96
C GLN A 3 -5.77 -5.90 -11.49
N VAL A 4 -4.88 -5.80 -10.49
CA VAL A 4 -4.40 -4.54 -9.94
C VAL A 4 -2.90 -4.44 -10.15
N THR A 5 -2.43 -3.25 -10.49
CA THR A 5 -1.00 -2.95 -10.58
C THR A 5 -0.60 -2.09 -9.39
N ALA A 6 0.53 -2.40 -8.77
CA ALA A 6 1.08 -1.59 -7.67
C ALA A 6 2.29 -0.80 -8.17
N THR A 7 2.31 0.49 -7.87
CA THR A 7 3.41 1.38 -8.23
C THR A 7 3.92 2.05 -6.97
N VAL A 8 5.23 1.96 -6.73
CA VAL A 8 5.86 2.54 -5.55
C VAL A 8 6.13 4.02 -5.81
N GLY A 9 5.65 4.85 -4.92
CA GLY A 9 5.80 6.30 -5.01
C GLY A 9 6.84 6.84 -4.02
N ASP A 10 6.57 8.04 -3.52
CA ASP A 10 7.50 8.77 -2.69
C ASP A 10 7.70 8.15 -1.31
N PHE A 11 8.93 8.26 -0.82
CA PHE A 11 9.27 7.95 0.57
C PHE A 11 9.81 9.24 1.17
N VAL A 12 9.07 9.84 2.12
CA VAL A 12 9.40 11.17 2.63
C VAL A 12 9.37 11.18 4.16
N LYS A 13 10.21 12.04 4.72
CA LYS A 13 10.19 12.30 6.16
C LYS A 13 9.02 13.23 6.47
N TYR A 14 8.32 12.92 7.56
CA TYR A 14 7.20 13.71 8.02
C TYR A 14 7.27 13.79 9.55
N GLY A 15 7.79 14.91 10.07
CA GLY A 15 8.10 15.00 11.49
C GLY A 15 9.16 13.99 11.88
N ASP A 16 8.87 13.15 12.87
CA ASP A 16 9.76 12.09 13.32
C ASP A 16 9.47 10.76 12.62
N SER A 17 8.51 10.75 11.70
CA SER A 17 8.09 9.56 10.98
C SER A 17 8.52 9.61 9.54
N TYR A 18 8.42 8.47 8.85
CA TYR A 18 8.59 8.38 7.40
C TYR A 18 7.31 7.85 6.80
N VAL A 19 6.93 8.37 5.65
CA VAL A 19 5.72 7.98 4.94
C VAL A 19 6.11 7.47 3.57
N GLN A 20 5.62 6.27 3.25
CA GLN A 20 5.76 5.66 1.92
C GLN A 20 4.39 5.66 1.26
N THR A 21 4.37 5.97 -0.02
CA THR A 21 3.17 5.86 -0.85
C THR A 21 3.31 4.67 -1.78
N VAL A 22 2.24 3.88 -1.89
CA VAL A 22 2.08 2.86 -2.93
C VAL A 22 0.75 3.15 -3.62
N THR A 23 0.76 3.22 -4.94
CA THR A 23 -0.46 3.47 -5.71
C THR A 23 -0.92 2.16 -6.35
N PHE A 24 -2.16 1.78 -6.06
CA PHE A 24 -2.79 0.60 -6.66
C PHE A 24 -3.76 1.06 -7.75
N THR A 25 -3.63 0.48 -8.93
CA THR A 25 -4.43 0.86 -10.09
C THR A 25 -5.13 -0.38 -10.65
N PRO A 26 -6.46 -0.41 -10.62
CA PRO A 26 -7.20 -1.54 -11.17
C PRO A 26 -7.30 -1.44 -12.70
N ASN A 27 -7.43 -2.60 -13.34
CA ASN A 27 -7.71 -2.62 -14.78
C ASN A 27 -9.23 -2.49 -15.02
N ASP A 28 -9.61 -2.41 -16.29
CA ASP A 28 -11.01 -2.19 -16.69
C ASP A 28 -11.95 -3.31 -16.30
N GLN A 29 -11.43 -4.50 -16.04
CA GLN A 29 -12.25 -5.66 -15.70
C GLN A 29 -12.46 -5.83 -14.20
N THR A 30 -11.82 -4.98 -13.40
CA THR A 30 -11.94 -5.03 -11.95
C THR A 30 -13.20 -4.32 -11.49
N ALA A 31 -14.08 -5.06 -10.79
CA ALA A 31 -15.26 -4.48 -10.16
C ALA A 31 -14.92 -3.93 -8.77
N LEU A 32 -14.09 -4.65 -8.04
CA LEU A 32 -13.53 -4.18 -6.77
C LEU A 32 -12.25 -4.94 -6.46
N TYR A 33 -11.46 -4.40 -5.53
CA TYR A 33 -10.27 -5.08 -5.06
C TYR A 33 -9.98 -4.75 -3.60
N HIS A 34 -9.12 -5.58 -3.01
CA HIS A 34 -8.60 -5.36 -1.66
C HIS A 34 -7.09 -5.23 -1.76
N ASP A 35 -6.51 -4.35 -0.94
CA ASP A 35 -5.07 -4.13 -0.93
C ASP A 35 -4.54 -4.00 0.50
N VAL A 36 -3.31 -4.46 0.69
CA VAL A 36 -2.60 -4.33 1.97
C VAL A 36 -1.11 -4.24 1.72
N ILE A 37 -0.39 -3.78 2.72
CA ILE A 37 1.07 -3.77 2.74
C ILE A 37 1.51 -4.76 3.82
N CYS A 38 2.55 -5.53 3.55
CA CYS A 38 3.09 -6.48 4.50
C CYS A 38 4.62 -6.45 4.48
N VAL A 39 5.23 -6.43 5.66
CA VAL A 39 6.69 -6.55 5.76
C VAL A 39 7.10 -7.91 5.20
N LYS A 40 8.13 -7.91 4.34
CA LYS A 40 8.59 -9.13 3.67
C LYS A 40 8.91 -10.25 4.65
N ASP A 41 9.60 -9.94 5.75
CA ASP A 41 9.99 -10.96 6.72
C ASP A 41 8.80 -11.67 7.36
N LYS A 42 7.64 -11.01 7.39
CA LYS A 42 6.43 -11.59 7.99
C LYS A 42 5.55 -12.33 6.99
N TYR A 43 5.81 -12.14 5.72
CA TYR A 43 4.96 -12.69 4.66
C TYR A 43 4.94 -14.23 4.71
N GLU A 44 6.12 -14.84 4.73
CA GLU A 44 6.22 -16.30 4.80
C GLU A 44 5.80 -16.84 6.16
N GLU A 45 6.07 -16.10 7.23
CA GLU A 45 5.64 -16.50 8.58
C GLU A 45 4.11 -16.58 8.66
N ASN A 46 3.42 -15.71 7.93
CA ASN A 46 1.95 -15.69 7.89
C ASN A 46 1.36 -16.79 7.00
N GLY A 47 2.16 -17.39 6.14
CA GLY A 47 1.69 -18.46 5.24
C GLY A 47 1.93 -18.20 3.76
N GLY A 48 2.61 -17.11 3.38
CA GLY A 48 3.00 -16.83 2.00
C GLY A 48 1.82 -16.50 1.11
N ASP A 49 1.94 -16.88 -0.17
CA ASP A 49 0.93 -16.54 -1.18
C ASP A 49 -0.46 -17.08 -0.83
N LYS A 50 -0.52 -18.26 -0.26
CA LYS A 50 -1.79 -18.86 0.16
C LYS A 50 -2.48 -18.02 1.21
N TRP A 51 -1.74 -17.60 2.23
CA TRP A 51 -2.26 -16.72 3.26
C TRP A 51 -2.74 -15.40 2.66
N ALA A 52 -1.94 -14.80 1.77
CA ALA A 52 -2.27 -13.51 1.18
C ALA A 52 -3.57 -13.56 0.39
N LYS A 53 -3.76 -14.62 -0.41
CA LYS A 53 -5.00 -14.79 -1.18
C LYS A 53 -6.19 -14.96 -0.26
N GLU A 54 -6.08 -15.81 0.74
CA GLU A 54 -7.18 -16.03 1.70
C GLU A 54 -7.53 -14.77 2.45
N TYR A 55 -6.51 -14.03 2.88
CA TYR A 55 -6.70 -12.78 3.58
C TYR A 55 -7.43 -11.75 2.71
N LEU A 56 -6.99 -11.60 1.47
CA LEU A 56 -7.54 -10.59 0.56
C LEU A 56 -8.90 -10.97 0.00
N MET A 57 -9.30 -12.23 0.08
CA MET A 57 -10.63 -12.68 -0.32
C MET A 57 -11.70 -12.42 0.74
N GLN A 58 -11.30 -12.07 1.95
CA GLN A 58 -12.24 -11.83 3.04
C GLN A 58 -13.14 -10.63 2.76
N ASP A 59 -14.30 -10.66 3.38
CA ASP A 59 -15.16 -9.49 3.48
C ASP A 59 -14.93 -8.90 4.87
N ILE A 60 -14.48 -7.67 4.95
CA ILE A 60 -14.19 -7.00 6.23
C ILE A 60 -15.08 -5.75 6.32
N PRO A 61 -16.36 -5.93 6.68
CA PRO A 61 -17.32 -4.81 6.65
C PRO A 61 -17.01 -3.69 7.65
N MET A 62 -16.22 -3.97 8.68
CA MET A 62 -15.87 -2.95 9.67
C MET A 62 -14.78 -2.00 9.20
N ASP A 63 -14.10 -2.33 8.09
CA ASP A 63 -13.07 -1.46 7.52
C ASP A 63 -13.68 -0.68 6.34
N PRO A 64 -13.90 0.63 6.48
CA PRO A 64 -14.51 1.42 5.40
C PRO A 64 -13.62 1.55 4.17
N ASN A 65 -12.34 1.22 4.28
CA ASN A 65 -11.38 1.27 3.17
C ASN A 65 -11.07 -0.09 2.58
N TRP A 66 -11.76 -1.15 3.03
CA TRP A 66 -11.44 -2.50 2.58
C TRP A 66 -11.76 -2.71 1.09
N ASN A 67 -12.94 -2.28 0.67
CA ASN A 67 -13.34 -2.36 -0.73
C ASN A 67 -12.87 -1.14 -1.48
N GLN A 68 -12.05 -1.35 -2.50
CA GLN A 68 -11.55 -0.30 -3.36
C GLN A 68 -12.11 -0.48 -4.77
N TYR A 69 -12.43 0.62 -5.44
CA TYR A 69 -13.10 0.60 -6.75
C TYR A 69 -12.29 1.31 -7.83
N GLY A 70 -11.53 2.33 -7.45
CA GLY A 70 -10.69 3.12 -8.34
C GLY A 70 -9.23 3.05 -7.92
N VAL A 71 -8.46 4.06 -8.31
CA VAL A 71 -7.06 4.16 -7.90
C VAL A 71 -7.00 4.39 -6.39
N ASP A 72 -6.15 3.65 -5.72
CA ASP A 72 -5.93 3.80 -4.28
C ASP A 72 -4.48 4.22 -4.01
N ASN A 73 -4.32 5.42 -3.47
CA ASN A 73 -3.02 5.90 -3.02
C ASN A 73 -2.87 5.52 -1.55
N TYR A 74 -2.15 4.44 -1.32
CA TYR A 74 -1.97 3.88 0.01
C TYR A 74 -0.73 4.51 0.66
N ASP A 75 -0.96 5.48 1.52
CA ASP A 75 0.10 6.09 2.33
C ASP A 75 0.18 5.38 3.67
N PHE A 76 1.39 5.07 4.13
CA PHE A 76 1.56 4.44 5.43
C PHE A 76 2.86 4.88 6.10
N GLU A 77 2.87 4.83 7.43
CA GLU A 77 4.10 5.06 8.17
C GLU A 77 5.00 3.86 7.97
N ALA A 78 6.16 4.09 7.36
CA ALA A 78 7.07 3.03 6.98
C ALA A 78 8.38 3.15 7.74
N THR A 79 9.01 2.01 7.99
CA THR A 79 10.35 1.96 8.55
C THR A 79 11.35 2.10 7.39
N PRO A 80 12.39 2.93 7.53
CA PRO A 80 13.44 3.03 6.51
C PRO A 80 14.18 1.71 6.31
N ASN A 81 14.77 1.54 5.13
CA ASN A 81 15.60 0.37 4.78
C ASN A 81 14.92 -0.97 5.02
N THR A 82 13.62 -1.03 4.79
CA THR A 82 12.82 -2.21 5.09
C THR A 82 12.14 -2.71 3.82
N ALA A 83 12.19 -4.03 3.61
CA ALA A 83 11.52 -4.66 2.48
C ALA A 83 10.07 -4.95 2.82
N TYR A 84 9.17 -4.56 1.92
CA TYR A 84 7.73 -4.76 2.02
C TYR A 84 7.22 -5.43 0.76
N TYR A 85 6.05 -6.03 0.86
CA TYR A 85 5.24 -6.41 -0.29
C TYR A 85 4.00 -5.53 -0.35
N ALA A 86 3.71 -5.01 -1.53
CA ALA A 86 2.40 -4.42 -1.83
C ALA A 86 1.55 -5.54 -2.42
N LEU A 87 0.43 -5.82 -1.78
CA LEU A 87 -0.42 -6.97 -2.11
C LEU A 87 -1.81 -6.50 -2.49
N ALA A 88 -2.38 -7.09 -3.53
CA ALA A 88 -3.76 -6.81 -3.91
C ALA A 88 -4.38 -8.02 -4.60
N LEU A 89 -5.70 -8.10 -4.52
CA LEU A 89 -6.46 -9.12 -5.19
C LEU A 89 -7.76 -8.52 -5.69
N ALA A 90 -8.04 -8.69 -6.98
CA ALA A 90 -9.16 -8.06 -7.65
C ALA A 90 -10.23 -9.07 -8.04
N LYS A 91 -11.47 -8.62 -8.03
CA LYS A 91 -12.63 -9.42 -8.40
C LYS A 91 -13.36 -8.73 -9.55
N ASN A 92 -13.82 -9.49 -10.53
CA ASN A 92 -14.58 -8.95 -11.64
C ASN A 92 -16.07 -8.85 -11.30
N ALA A 93 -16.88 -8.34 -12.23
CA ALA A 93 -18.30 -8.16 -12.02
C ALA A 93 -19.06 -9.50 -11.81
N LYS A 94 -18.48 -10.61 -12.25
CA LYS A 94 -19.05 -11.93 -12.06
C LYS A 94 -18.68 -12.56 -10.71
N GLY A 95 -17.86 -11.87 -9.93
CA GLY A 95 -17.39 -12.38 -8.65
C GLY A 95 -16.18 -13.29 -8.72
N GLU A 96 -15.49 -13.32 -9.85
CA GLU A 96 -14.31 -14.15 -10.04
C GLU A 96 -13.05 -13.38 -9.65
N TRP A 97 -12.19 -14.01 -8.83
CA TRP A 97 -10.94 -13.41 -8.41
C TRP A 97 -9.86 -13.59 -9.47
N GLY A 98 -9.08 -12.54 -9.68
CA GLY A 98 -7.92 -12.59 -10.56
C GLY A 98 -6.64 -13.02 -9.82
N PRO A 99 -5.49 -12.84 -10.46
CA PRO A 99 -4.22 -13.24 -9.86
C PRO A 99 -3.82 -12.31 -8.72
N LEU A 100 -3.04 -12.84 -7.78
CA LEU A 100 -2.47 -12.06 -6.69
C LEU A 100 -1.46 -11.06 -7.25
N THR A 101 -1.64 -9.80 -6.90
CA THR A 101 -0.61 -8.78 -7.10
C THR A 101 0.34 -8.83 -5.90
N LYS A 102 1.62 -9.02 -6.18
CA LYS A 102 2.66 -9.10 -5.16
C LYS A 102 3.88 -8.35 -5.66
N HIS A 103 4.07 -7.15 -5.17
CA HIS A 103 5.16 -6.28 -5.62
C HIS A 103 6.09 -5.99 -4.46
N GLU A 104 7.33 -6.45 -4.56
CA GLU A 104 8.35 -6.21 -3.53
C GLU A 104 8.99 -4.85 -3.73
N PHE A 105 9.23 -4.14 -2.64
CA PHE A 105 9.98 -2.89 -2.65
C PHE A 105 10.69 -2.70 -1.32
N THR A 106 11.74 -1.88 -1.34
CA THR A 106 12.47 -1.53 -0.12
C THR A 106 12.41 -0.02 0.05
N THR A 107 12.10 0.42 1.26
CA THR A 107 12.01 1.84 1.57
C THR A 107 13.40 2.49 1.56
N GLY A 108 13.43 3.81 1.44
CA GLY A 108 14.67 4.58 1.42
C GLY A 108 15.40 4.59 2.75
N ALA A 109 16.60 5.12 2.73
CA ALA A 109 17.48 5.18 3.90
C ALA A 109 17.06 6.30 4.86
N ALA A 110 17.25 6.06 6.15
CA ALA A 110 17.16 7.11 7.15
C ALA A 110 18.50 7.86 7.20
N PRO A 111 18.51 9.10 7.70
CA PRO A 111 19.76 9.80 7.95
C PRO A 111 20.67 9.01 8.89
N ALA A 112 21.98 9.17 8.70
CA ALA A 112 22.97 8.51 9.55
C ALA A 112 22.74 8.88 11.02
N GLY A 113 22.94 7.91 11.90
CA GLY A 113 22.80 8.12 13.34
C GLY A 113 21.39 7.90 13.87
N VAL A 114 20.41 7.70 13.00
CA VAL A 114 19.04 7.38 13.43
C VAL A 114 18.98 5.89 13.75
N ALA A 115 18.54 5.56 14.96
CA ALA A 115 18.40 4.16 15.36
C ALA A 115 17.28 3.50 14.57
N PRO A 116 17.48 2.26 14.10
CA PRO A 116 16.42 1.56 13.39
C PRO A 116 15.26 1.22 14.31
N ALA A 117 14.04 1.42 13.84
CA ALA A 117 12.84 1.03 14.54
C ALA A 117 12.35 -0.31 14.01
N LYS A 118 11.64 -1.03 14.85
CA LYS A 118 11.03 -2.28 14.41
C LYS A 118 9.83 -1.96 13.51
N ALA A 119 9.78 -2.60 12.34
CA ALA A 119 8.70 -2.40 11.39
C ALA A 119 7.40 -3.02 11.87
N VAL A 120 6.29 -2.32 11.63
CA VAL A 120 4.95 -2.88 11.82
C VAL A 120 4.68 -3.88 10.70
N ALA A 121 4.24 -5.09 11.05
CA ALA A 121 4.10 -6.19 10.09
C ALA A 121 3.13 -5.86 8.95
N MET A 122 1.97 -5.30 9.27
CA MET A 122 0.98 -4.90 8.28
C MET A 122 0.53 -3.48 8.59
N PRO A 123 1.30 -2.49 8.11
CA PRO A 123 0.99 -1.10 8.41
C PRO A 123 -0.33 -0.66 7.78
N LYS A 124 -1.14 0.04 8.56
CA LYS A 124 -2.42 0.55 8.08
C LYS A 124 -2.20 1.85 7.34
N ARG A 125 -3.11 2.19 6.44
CA ARG A 125 -3.05 3.48 5.75
C ARG A 125 -3.23 4.61 6.77
N ILE A 126 -2.51 5.70 6.56
CA ILE A 126 -2.61 6.85 7.45
C ILE A 126 -3.83 7.70 7.06
N ALA A 127 -4.24 8.53 8.03
CA ALA A 127 -5.39 9.39 7.82
C ALA A 127 -5.15 10.39 6.69
N THR A 128 -6.22 10.71 5.95
CA THR A 128 -6.20 11.66 4.85
C THR A 128 -5.57 13.00 5.23
N LYS A 129 -5.81 13.47 6.44
CA LYS A 129 -5.26 14.73 6.93
C LYS A 129 -3.74 14.73 6.92
N LYS A 130 -3.11 13.61 7.33
CA LYS A 130 -1.66 13.49 7.36
C LYS A 130 -1.10 13.41 5.94
N ALA A 131 -1.74 12.66 5.06
CA ALA A 131 -1.34 12.56 3.67
C ALA A 131 -1.45 13.90 2.95
N ALA A 132 -2.52 14.64 3.16
CA ALA A 132 -2.70 15.97 2.57
C ALA A 132 -1.63 16.95 3.06
N LYS A 133 -1.28 16.89 4.33
CA LYS A 133 -0.24 17.74 4.89
C LYS A 133 1.14 17.40 4.30
N ARG A 134 1.42 16.12 4.09
CA ARG A 134 2.64 15.68 3.43
C ARG A 134 2.75 16.26 2.03
N THR A 135 1.67 16.20 1.27
CA THR A 135 1.62 16.76 -0.08
C THR A 135 1.92 18.26 -0.08
N ALA A 136 1.35 18.99 0.88
CA ALA A 136 1.58 20.43 1.01
C ALA A 136 3.04 20.75 1.34
N VAL A 137 3.71 19.90 2.10
CA VAL A 137 5.11 20.09 2.48
C VAL A 137 6.05 19.80 1.31
N ALA A 138 5.63 18.95 0.38
CA ALA A 138 6.42 18.57 -0.78
C ALA A 138 5.78 19.04 -2.08
N PRO A 139 5.66 20.35 -2.29
CA PRO A 139 4.88 20.89 -3.41
C PRO A 139 5.47 20.58 -4.79
N VAL A 140 6.71 20.27 -4.84
CA VAL A 140 7.37 20.00 -6.12
C VAL A 140 6.86 18.75 -6.77
N MET A 141 6.32 17.99 -5.97
CA MET A 141 5.88 16.76 -6.51
C MET A 141 4.66 16.91 -7.32
N ARG A 142 4.50 17.39 -7.40
CA ARG A 142 3.60 17.17 -7.86
C ARG A 142 2.92 17.36 -8.56
N LYS A 143 2.90 17.42 -8.83
CA LYS A 143 2.26 17.53 -9.42
C LYS A 143 1.61 16.94 -9.76
N MET A 144 1.74 16.63 -9.60
CA MET A 144 1.18 16.09 -9.94
C MET A 144 0.31 15.55 -9.69
N THR A 145 0.44 15.41 -9.52
CA THR A 145 -0.23 14.94 -9.34
C THR A 145 -1.21 14.87 -8.66
N LEU A 146 -1.05 15.12 -8.38
CA LEU A 146 -1.79 15.13 -7.92
C LEU A 146 -2.78 15.28 -7.79
N VAL A 147 -2.87 15.23 -8.03
CA VAL A 147 -3.70 15.44 -8.06
C VAL A 147 -4.62 15.17 -7.96
N GLN A 148 -4.45 14.93 -7.96
CA GLN A 148 -5.10 14.72 -8.00
C GLN A 148 -5.93 14.48 -7.56
N GLN A 149 -5.78 14.49 -7.32
CA GLN A 149 -6.26 14.42 -7.01
C GLN A 149 -6.80 14.36 -6.84
#